data_8fcf2e9616f0a381b48ac8440b494ea0
#
_entry.id   8fcf2e9616f0a381b48ac8440b494ea0
#
_cell.length_a   1.000
_cell.length_b   1.000
_cell.length_c   1.000
_cell.angle_alpha   90.00
_cell.angle_beta   90.00
_cell.angle_gamma   90.00
#
_symmetry.space_group_name_H-M   'P 1'
#
loop_
_entity.id
_entity.type
_entity.pdbx_description
1 polymer ?
#
loop_
_entity_poly.entity_id
_entity_poly.type
_entity_poly.pdbx_seq_one_letter_code
_entity_poly.pdbx_strand_id
1 'polypeptide(L)'
;VWTEALPLGNGRLGAMVYGTPGTEQIQLNEESIWAGRPNNNANPDALEYIPKVRELVFAGKYLEAQTLATEKVMAKTNSGMPYQSFGDLRIAFPGHTRYSNYYRELSLDSARAIVRYEVDGVQYQRETITSFTDQVVMVRLTANRPGQITFNAQLTSPHQDVMIASEEGNCVTLSGVSSLHEGLKGKV
;
A
#
# COMPACT_ATOMS: atom_id res chain seq x y z
N VAL A 1 -5.97 -14.07 -3.51
CA VAL A 1 -4.52 -13.86 -3.33
C VAL A 1 -4.18 -12.47 -3.87
N TRP A 2 -3.14 -11.80 -3.31
CA TRP A 2 -2.75 -10.43 -3.72
C TRP A 2 -2.53 -10.29 -5.24
N THR A 3 -1.95 -11.29 -5.86
CA THR A 3 -1.70 -11.35 -7.33
C THR A 3 -2.98 -11.43 -8.17
N GLU A 4 -4.13 -11.64 -7.56
CA GLU A 4 -5.43 -11.67 -8.25
C GLU A 4 -6.15 -10.33 -8.22
N ALA A 5 -5.68 -9.37 -7.42
CA ALA A 5 -6.28 -8.05 -7.36
C ALA A 5 -5.95 -7.22 -8.61
N LEU A 6 -6.89 -6.36 -9.01
CA LEU A 6 -6.73 -5.47 -10.16
C LEU A 6 -6.01 -4.19 -9.73
N PRO A 7 -4.84 -3.89 -10.31
CA PRO A 7 -4.06 -2.72 -9.92
C PRO A 7 -4.57 -1.43 -10.56
N LEU A 8 -4.67 -0.38 -9.78
CA LEU A 8 -4.90 1.00 -10.22
C LEU A 8 -3.88 1.92 -9.58
N GLY A 9 -3.54 3.01 -10.24
CA GLY A 9 -2.61 4.00 -9.71
C GLY A 9 -2.59 5.30 -10.52
N ASN A 10 -2.17 6.38 -9.88
CA ASN A 10 -2.02 7.70 -10.49
C ASN A 10 -0.59 8.28 -10.35
N GLY A 11 0.39 7.42 -10.02
CA GLY A 11 1.78 7.81 -9.76
C GLY A 11 2.06 8.08 -8.28
N ARG A 12 1.09 8.57 -7.51
CA ARG A 12 1.21 8.79 -6.07
C ARG A 12 0.39 7.78 -5.26
N LEU A 13 -0.89 7.63 -5.59
CA LEU A 13 -1.79 6.68 -4.93
C LEU A 13 -1.84 5.38 -5.71
N GLY A 14 -1.89 4.26 -4.98
CA GLY A 14 -2.11 2.94 -5.52
C GLY A 14 -3.31 2.26 -4.88
N ALA A 15 -4.04 1.46 -5.65
CA ALA A 15 -5.15 0.66 -5.18
C ALA A 15 -5.12 -0.73 -5.81
N MET A 16 -5.25 -1.77 -4.98
CA MET A 16 -5.41 -3.16 -5.42
C MET A 16 -6.84 -3.59 -5.13
N VAL A 17 -7.65 -3.72 -6.19
CA VAL A 17 -9.10 -4.01 -6.11
C VAL A 17 -9.33 -5.51 -6.22
N TYR A 18 -9.83 -6.14 -5.18
CA TYR A 18 -10.05 -7.60 -5.15
C TYR A 18 -11.33 -8.02 -5.88
N GLY A 19 -12.36 -7.21 -5.84
CA GLY A 19 -13.57 -7.41 -6.63
C GLY A 19 -14.55 -8.44 -6.06
N THR A 20 -14.49 -8.80 -4.80
CA THR A 20 -15.41 -9.78 -4.20
C THR A 20 -16.80 -9.17 -3.97
N PRO A 21 -17.92 -9.78 -4.44
CA PRO A 21 -19.25 -9.18 -4.34
C PRO A 21 -19.71 -8.85 -2.91
N GLY A 22 -19.70 -9.80 -2.01
CA GLY A 22 -20.21 -9.61 -0.64
C GLY A 22 -19.32 -8.76 0.27
N THR A 23 -18.00 -8.76 0.03
CA THR A 23 -17.06 -7.95 0.80
C THR A 23 -15.92 -7.51 -0.12
N GLU A 24 -15.97 -6.27 -0.58
CA GLU A 24 -14.86 -5.68 -1.33
C GLU A 24 -13.72 -5.36 -0.39
N GLN A 25 -12.52 -5.63 -0.85
CA GLN A 25 -11.28 -5.14 -0.25
C GLN A 25 -10.52 -4.33 -1.31
N ILE A 26 -10.11 -3.15 -0.95
CA ILE A 26 -9.22 -2.32 -1.75
C ILE A 26 -8.00 -2.01 -0.88
N GLN A 27 -6.87 -2.63 -1.20
CA GLN A 27 -5.62 -2.32 -0.53
C GLN A 27 -5.07 -1.01 -1.09
N LEU A 28 -4.78 -0.09 -0.19
CA LEU A 28 -4.37 1.27 -0.53
C LEU A 28 -2.88 1.48 -0.26
N ASN A 29 -2.26 2.25 -1.13
CA ASN A 29 -0.88 2.68 -1.03
C ASN A 29 -0.74 4.18 -1.34
N GLU A 30 0.29 4.78 -0.76
CA GLU A 30 0.77 6.12 -1.10
C GLU A 30 2.30 6.09 -1.15
N GLU A 31 2.91 6.75 -2.13
CA GLU A 31 4.33 6.59 -2.49
C GLU A 31 5.33 6.96 -1.38
N SER A 32 4.92 7.81 -0.44
CA SER A 32 5.81 8.29 0.63
C SER A 32 5.75 7.46 1.92
N ILE A 33 4.94 6.39 1.96
CA ILE A 33 4.80 5.58 3.17
C ILE A 33 5.93 4.56 3.29
N TRP A 34 6.97 4.95 4.02
CA TRP A 34 8.13 4.12 4.32
C TRP A 34 8.28 3.92 5.81
N ALA A 35 8.85 2.79 6.23
CA ALA A 35 9.22 2.58 7.63
C ALA A 35 10.31 3.56 8.06
N GLY A 36 10.36 3.90 9.36
CA GLY A 36 11.35 4.81 9.90
C GLY A 36 11.17 6.27 9.45
N ARG A 37 12.27 7.00 9.38
CA ARG A 37 12.30 8.43 9.02
C ARG A 37 13.63 8.79 8.37
N PRO A 38 13.75 9.94 7.69
CA PRO A 38 15.03 10.42 7.19
C PRO A 38 16.08 10.47 8.30
N ASN A 39 17.26 9.91 8.04
CA ASN A 39 18.39 9.87 8.97
C ASN A 39 19.71 10.01 8.19
N ASN A 40 20.77 10.37 8.89
CA ASN A 40 22.13 10.32 8.34
C ASN A 40 22.69 8.92 8.57
N ASN A 41 22.77 8.13 7.51
CA ASN A 41 23.25 6.76 7.54
C ASN A 41 24.77 6.63 7.25
N ALA A 42 25.47 7.74 7.09
CA ALA A 42 26.90 7.70 6.86
C ALA A 42 27.64 7.17 8.08
N ASN A 43 28.60 6.26 7.86
CA ASN A 43 29.52 5.83 8.91
C ASN A 43 30.65 6.86 9.02
N PRO A 44 30.76 7.60 10.14
CA PRO A 44 31.75 8.65 10.29
C PRO A 44 33.20 8.10 10.28
N ASP A 45 33.39 6.84 10.65
CA ASP A 45 34.68 6.21 10.71
C ASP A 45 35.17 5.66 9.36
N ALA A 46 34.29 5.62 8.35
CA ALA A 46 34.57 4.96 7.07
C ALA A 46 35.80 5.51 6.36
N LEU A 47 36.01 6.83 6.41
CA LEU A 47 37.11 7.49 5.69
C LEU A 47 38.48 6.94 6.10
N GLU A 48 38.67 6.64 7.37
CA GLU A 48 39.94 6.08 7.91
C GLU A 48 40.27 4.70 7.31
N TYR A 49 39.24 3.88 7.05
CA TYR A 49 39.42 2.48 6.61
C TYR A 49 39.45 2.29 5.09
N ILE A 50 38.98 3.27 4.31
CA ILE A 50 38.95 3.15 2.84
C ILE A 50 40.33 2.88 2.23
N PRO A 51 41.42 3.55 2.62
CA PRO A 51 42.75 3.25 2.08
C PRO A 51 43.19 1.78 2.35
N LYS A 52 42.90 1.28 3.53
CA LYS A 52 43.25 -0.08 3.93
C LYS A 52 42.47 -1.15 3.17
N VAL A 53 41.20 -0.88 2.90
CA VAL A 53 40.38 -1.74 2.03
C VAL A 53 40.93 -1.78 0.60
N ARG A 54 41.38 -0.64 0.06
CA ARG A 54 42.02 -0.58 -1.27
C ARG A 54 43.31 -1.39 -1.33
N GLU A 55 44.16 -1.27 -0.31
CA GLU A 55 45.42 -2.06 -0.22
C GLU A 55 45.12 -3.56 -0.26
N LEU A 56 44.13 -4.03 0.51
CA LEU A 56 43.70 -5.43 0.50
C LEU A 56 43.17 -5.88 -0.88
N VAL A 57 42.38 -5.04 -1.54
CA VAL A 57 41.90 -5.33 -2.88
C VAL A 57 43.05 -5.46 -3.87
N PHE A 58 44.00 -4.52 -3.87
CA PHE A 58 45.18 -4.56 -4.76
C PHE A 58 46.13 -5.71 -4.44
N ALA A 59 46.14 -6.17 -3.20
CA ALA A 59 46.90 -7.35 -2.80
C ALA A 59 46.19 -8.69 -3.13
N GLY A 60 45.01 -8.65 -3.77
CA GLY A 60 44.19 -9.83 -4.09
C GLY A 60 43.50 -10.47 -2.88
N LYS A 61 43.47 -9.80 -1.74
CA LYS A 61 42.89 -10.28 -0.48
C LYS A 61 41.43 -9.88 -0.35
N TYR A 62 40.61 -10.33 -1.30
CA TYR A 62 39.22 -9.87 -1.45
C TYR A 62 38.33 -10.18 -0.24
N LEU A 63 38.50 -11.34 0.40
CA LEU A 63 37.69 -11.70 1.56
C LEU A 63 38.02 -10.82 2.78
N GLU A 64 39.31 -10.53 3.01
CA GLU A 64 39.76 -9.63 4.09
C GLU A 64 39.25 -8.19 3.82
N ALA A 65 39.31 -7.75 2.56
CA ALA A 65 38.78 -6.44 2.13
C ALA A 65 37.26 -6.33 2.37
N GLN A 66 36.50 -7.36 2.00
CA GLN A 66 35.06 -7.41 2.21
C GLN A 66 34.72 -7.36 3.71
N THR A 67 35.37 -8.15 4.53
CA THR A 67 35.14 -8.18 5.97
C THR A 67 35.43 -6.81 6.59
N LEU A 68 36.56 -6.21 6.27
CA LEU A 68 36.94 -4.89 6.77
C LEU A 68 35.95 -3.80 6.29
N ALA A 69 35.52 -3.86 5.03
CA ALA A 69 34.56 -2.92 4.49
C ALA A 69 33.20 -3.04 5.19
N THR A 70 32.72 -4.26 5.40
CA THR A 70 31.45 -4.52 6.08
C THR A 70 31.46 -4.01 7.53
N GLU A 71 32.55 -4.22 8.25
CA GLU A 71 32.66 -3.84 9.66
C GLU A 71 32.92 -2.36 9.89
N LYS A 72 33.70 -1.71 9.01
CA LYS A 72 34.27 -0.38 9.25
C LYS A 72 33.86 0.69 8.26
N VAL A 73 33.41 0.33 7.07
CA VAL A 73 33.07 1.29 6.00
C VAL A 73 31.58 1.37 5.76
N MET A 74 30.89 0.24 5.80
CA MET A 74 29.45 0.19 5.57
C MET A 74 28.69 1.03 6.60
N ALA A 75 27.55 1.51 6.19
CA ALA A 75 26.62 2.21 7.07
C ALA A 75 26.23 1.34 8.28
N LYS A 76 26.03 1.97 9.44
CA LYS A 76 25.71 1.27 10.70
C LYS A 76 24.25 0.80 10.74
N THR A 77 23.36 1.54 10.11
CA THR A 77 21.99 1.16 9.85
C THR A 77 21.87 0.80 8.39
N ASN A 78 21.03 -0.17 8.15
CA ASN A 78 21.02 -0.95 6.94
C ASN A 78 20.72 -0.19 5.63
N SER A 79 20.47 -0.90 4.69
CA SER A 79 20.30 -0.79 3.25
C SER A 79 19.02 -0.04 2.79
N GLY A 80 18.40 0.77 3.63
CA GLY A 80 17.22 1.56 3.27
C GLY A 80 15.98 1.20 4.10
N MET A 81 14.99 2.03 4.01
CA MET A 81 13.72 1.86 4.71
C MET A 81 12.76 1.03 3.84
N PRO A 82 12.10 -0.01 4.36
CA PRO A 82 11.13 -0.76 3.58
C PRO A 82 9.88 0.08 3.30
N TYR A 83 9.40 -0.03 2.06
CA TYR A 83 8.13 0.53 1.64
C TYR A 83 6.98 -0.21 2.33
N GLN A 84 5.91 0.51 2.68
CA GLN A 84 4.79 -0.03 3.44
C GLN A 84 3.45 0.27 2.79
N SER A 85 2.48 -0.63 2.94
CA SER A 85 1.10 -0.35 2.56
C SER A 85 0.47 0.65 3.54
N PHE A 86 -0.46 1.45 3.06
CA PHE A 86 -1.26 2.34 3.93
C PHE A 86 -2.26 1.55 4.78
N GLY A 87 -3.02 0.68 4.13
CA GLY A 87 -4.09 -0.10 4.74
C GLY A 87 -5.14 -0.51 3.71
N ASP A 88 -6.29 -0.95 4.20
CA ASP A 88 -7.39 -1.41 3.36
C ASP A 88 -8.65 -0.59 3.58
N LEU A 89 -9.35 -0.28 2.49
CA LEU A 89 -10.77 0.03 2.49
C LEU A 89 -11.55 -1.27 2.32
N ARG A 90 -12.39 -1.59 3.29
CA ARG A 90 -13.31 -2.74 3.24
C ARG A 90 -14.74 -2.25 3.13
N ILE A 91 -15.47 -2.79 2.15
CA ILE A 91 -16.87 -2.44 1.92
C ILE A 91 -17.68 -3.73 1.97
N ALA A 92 -18.47 -3.90 3.02
CA ALA A 92 -19.34 -5.06 3.19
C ALA A 92 -20.75 -4.74 2.68
N PHE A 93 -21.29 -5.65 1.86
CA PHE A 93 -22.62 -5.59 1.29
C PHE A 93 -23.47 -6.69 1.91
N PRO A 94 -24.31 -6.39 2.93
CA PRO A 94 -25.18 -7.39 3.55
C PRO A 94 -26.10 -8.07 2.53
N GLY A 95 -26.17 -9.39 2.57
CA GLY A 95 -27.00 -10.17 1.65
C GLY A 95 -26.34 -10.54 0.30
N HIS A 96 -25.18 -9.99 -0.05
CA HIS A 96 -24.52 -10.28 -1.33
C HIS A 96 -23.57 -11.49 -1.31
N THR A 97 -23.79 -12.44 -0.43
CA THR A 97 -23.00 -13.67 -0.35
C THR A 97 -23.36 -14.72 -1.40
N ARG A 98 -24.62 -14.67 -1.90
CA ARG A 98 -25.10 -15.49 -3.01
C ARG A 98 -25.34 -14.59 -4.20
N TYR A 99 -24.57 -14.75 -5.23
CA TYR A 99 -24.61 -13.95 -6.43
C TYR A 99 -24.50 -14.79 -7.70
N SER A 100 -24.91 -14.23 -8.81
CA SER A 100 -24.75 -14.78 -10.15
C SER A 100 -24.19 -13.74 -11.11
N ASN A 101 -23.91 -14.15 -12.34
CA ASN A 101 -23.47 -13.25 -13.42
C ASN A 101 -22.24 -12.38 -13.03
N TYR A 102 -21.32 -12.97 -12.23
CA TYR A 102 -20.13 -12.27 -11.78
C TYR A 102 -19.16 -12.01 -12.94
N TYR A 103 -18.73 -10.77 -13.05
CA TYR A 103 -17.75 -10.30 -14.00
C TYR A 103 -16.81 -9.30 -13.36
N ARG A 104 -15.51 -9.40 -13.64
CA ARG A 104 -14.48 -8.49 -13.16
C ARG A 104 -13.52 -8.16 -14.28
N GLU A 105 -13.18 -6.89 -14.45
CA GLU A 105 -12.36 -6.38 -15.53
C GLU A 105 -11.43 -5.27 -15.02
N LEU A 106 -10.20 -5.25 -15.54
CA LEU A 106 -9.34 -4.06 -15.55
C LEU A 106 -9.32 -3.53 -16.99
N SER A 107 -10.00 -2.41 -17.22
CA SER A 107 -9.98 -1.72 -18.51
C SER A 107 -8.75 -0.82 -18.59
N LEU A 108 -7.79 -1.17 -19.43
CA LEU A 108 -6.57 -0.37 -19.65
C LEU A 108 -6.86 0.93 -20.40
N ASP A 109 -7.81 0.91 -21.33
CA ASP A 109 -8.18 2.10 -22.11
C ASP A 109 -8.82 3.22 -21.27
N SER A 110 -9.56 2.83 -20.23
CA SER A 110 -10.26 3.78 -19.35
C SER A 110 -9.66 3.87 -17.95
N ALA A 111 -8.61 3.10 -17.65
CA ALA A 111 -7.96 3.01 -16.34
C ALA A 111 -8.96 2.76 -15.20
N ARG A 112 -9.88 1.79 -15.39
CA ARG A 112 -10.94 1.45 -14.44
C ARG A 112 -10.90 -0.02 -14.06
N ALA A 113 -11.08 -0.32 -12.78
CA ALA A 113 -11.47 -1.63 -12.32
C ALA A 113 -12.99 -1.70 -12.20
N ILE A 114 -13.59 -2.70 -12.83
CA ILE A 114 -15.05 -2.86 -12.92
C ILE A 114 -15.42 -4.21 -12.34
N VAL A 115 -16.44 -4.23 -11.48
CA VAL A 115 -17.03 -5.45 -10.92
C VAL A 115 -18.53 -5.40 -11.15
N ARG A 116 -19.09 -6.44 -11.78
CA ARG A 116 -20.54 -6.60 -12.01
C ARG A 116 -20.99 -7.92 -11.45
N TYR A 117 -22.17 -7.95 -10.88
CA TYR A 117 -22.81 -9.17 -10.40
C TYR A 117 -24.30 -8.95 -10.20
N GLU A 118 -25.03 -10.03 -9.93
CA GLU A 118 -26.47 -9.99 -9.70
C GLU A 118 -26.82 -10.69 -8.39
N VAL A 119 -27.70 -10.10 -7.60
CA VAL A 119 -28.28 -10.67 -6.39
C VAL A 119 -29.80 -10.49 -6.46
N ASP A 120 -30.58 -11.55 -6.34
CA ASP A 120 -32.04 -11.55 -6.34
C ASP A 120 -32.68 -10.76 -7.50
N GLY A 121 -32.08 -10.87 -8.70
CA GLY A 121 -32.52 -10.19 -9.91
C GLY A 121 -32.23 -8.68 -9.95
N VAL A 122 -31.39 -8.19 -9.04
CA VAL A 122 -30.83 -6.82 -9.07
C VAL A 122 -29.40 -6.87 -9.54
N GLN A 123 -29.08 -6.07 -10.56
CA GLN A 123 -27.73 -5.95 -11.09
C GLN A 123 -26.98 -4.83 -10.38
N TYR A 124 -25.79 -5.16 -9.92
CA TYR A 124 -24.88 -4.25 -9.23
C TYR A 124 -23.61 -4.03 -10.04
N GLN A 125 -23.11 -2.81 -10.03
CA GLN A 125 -21.81 -2.47 -10.61
C GLN A 125 -21.01 -1.59 -9.66
N ARG A 126 -19.74 -1.94 -9.50
CA ARG A 126 -18.72 -1.12 -8.85
C ARG A 126 -17.68 -0.72 -9.86
N GLU A 127 -17.30 0.54 -9.86
CA GLU A 127 -16.23 1.09 -10.68
C GLU A 127 -15.25 1.77 -9.74
N THR A 128 -13.98 1.42 -9.85
CA THR A 128 -12.90 2.06 -9.09
C THR A 128 -11.95 2.73 -10.07
N ILE A 129 -11.59 3.97 -9.78
CA ILE A 129 -10.61 4.76 -10.53
C ILE A 129 -9.66 5.47 -9.57
N THR A 130 -8.48 5.82 -10.07
CA THR A 130 -7.54 6.73 -9.40
C THR A 130 -7.42 8.01 -10.24
N SER A 131 -7.85 9.15 -9.68
CA SER A 131 -7.73 10.45 -10.36
C SER A 131 -6.31 10.98 -10.24
N PHE A 132 -5.71 11.32 -11.37
CA PHE A 132 -4.41 11.98 -11.41
C PHE A 132 -4.52 13.46 -10.98
N THR A 133 -5.56 14.14 -11.42
CA THR A 133 -5.75 15.58 -11.16
C THR A 133 -6.16 15.84 -9.70
N ASP A 134 -7.11 15.05 -9.19
CA ASP A 134 -7.69 15.29 -7.86
C ASP A 134 -6.97 14.53 -6.75
N GLN A 135 -6.05 13.61 -7.10
CA GLN A 135 -5.27 12.82 -6.16
C GLN A 135 -6.14 12.02 -5.19
N VAL A 136 -7.15 11.35 -5.74
CA VAL A 136 -8.10 10.51 -4.97
C VAL A 136 -8.28 9.14 -5.62
N VAL A 137 -8.65 8.15 -4.80
CA VAL A 137 -9.24 6.89 -5.24
C VAL A 137 -10.75 7.03 -5.11
N MET A 138 -11.48 6.83 -6.21
CA MET A 138 -12.94 6.95 -6.25
C MET A 138 -13.56 5.58 -6.48
N VAL A 139 -14.57 5.25 -5.69
CA VAL A 139 -15.39 4.05 -5.87
C VAL A 139 -16.82 4.45 -6.13
N ARG A 140 -17.34 4.11 -7.31
CA ARG A 140 -18.73 4.34 -7.71
C ARG A 140 -19.52 3.05 -7.57
N LEU A 141 -20.62 3.12 -6.83
CA LEU A 141 -21.55 2.01 -6.63
C LEU A 141 -22.87 2.33 -7.37
N THR A 142 -23.35 1.40 -8.17
CA THR A 142 -24.62 1.52 -8.89
C THR A 142 -25.42 0.23 -8.82
N ALA A 143 -26.75 0.36 -8.88
CA ALA A 143 -27.70 -0.74 -9.03
C ALA A 143 -28.75 -0.37 -10.09
N ASN A 144 -29.29 -1.37 -10.80
CA ASN A 144 -30.30 -1.16 -11.81
C ASN A 144 -31.70 -0.88 -11.23
N ARG A 145 -31.86 -0.87 -9.91
CA ARG A 145 -33.06 -0.51 -9.18
C ARG A 145 -32.76 0.48 -8.07
N PRO A 146 -33.57 1.49 -7.84
CA PRO A 146 -33.36 2.46 -6.76
C PRO A 146 -33.51 1.80 -5.37
N GLY A 147 -32.78 2.36 -4.37
CA GLY A 147 -32.88 1.92 -2.98
C GLY A 147 -32.24 0.57 -2.67
N GLN A 148 -31.47 0.00 -3.59
CA GLN A 148 -30.85 -1.33 -3.42
C GLN A 148 -29.39 -1.29 -2.91
N ILE A 149 -28.79 -0.11 -2.76
CA ILE A 149 -27.41 0.00 -2.32
C ILE A 149 -27.39 0.25 -0.81
N THR A 150 -26.97 -0.78 -0.08
CA THR A 150 -26.70 -0.71 1.36
C THR A 150 -25.32 -1.32 1.62
N PHE A 151 -24.47 -0.62 2.32
CA PHE A 151 -23.13 -1.09 2.63
C PHE A 151 -22.62 -0.55 3.97
N ASN A 152 -21.61 -1.24 4.52
CA ASN A 152 -20.79 -0.75 5.61
C ASN A 152 -19.36 -0.57 5.10
N ALA A 153 -18.77 0.61 5.31
CA ALA A 153 -17.38 0.89 4.97
C ALA A 153 -16.52 0.95 6.23
N GLN A 154 -15.33 0.36 6.15
CA GLN A 154 -14.36 0.36 7.23
C GLN A 154 -12.95 0.54 6.66
N LEU A 155 -12.14 1.36 7.33
CA LEU A 155 -10.70 1.42 7.09
C LEU A 155 -9.98 0.50 8.08
N THR A 156 -8.93 -0.18 7.62
CA THR A 156 -8.03 -0.98 8.46
C THR A 156 -6.58 -0.71 8.04
N SER A 157 -5.64 -0.85 8.95
CA SER A 157 -4.22 -0.71 8.65
C SER A 157 -3.39 -1.72 9.42
N PRO A 158 -2.27 -2.23 8.87
CA PRO A 158 -1.34 -3.11 9.57
C PRO A 158 -0.43 -2.37 10.55
N HIS A 159 -0.42 -1.03 10.52
CA HIS A 159 0.46 -0.24 11.37
C HIS A 159 0.03 -0.24 12.83
N GLN A 160 0.98 0.09 13.71
CA GLN A 160 0.71 0.30 15.14
C GLN A 160 0.15 1.72 15.38
N ASP A 161 -0.47 1.91 16.53
CA ASP A 161 -1.00 3.21 16.95
C ASP A 161 -1.97 3.85 15.93
N VAL A 162 -2.80 3.01 15.30
CA VAL A 162 -3.82 3.46 14.36
C VAL A 162 -5.05 3.93 15.09
N MET A 163 -5.50 5.14 14.79
CA MET A 163 -6.78 5.68 15.22
C MET A 163 -7.74 5.76 14.04
N ILE A 164 -8.95 5.30 14.24
CA ILE A 164 -10.03 5.40 13.27
C ILE A 164 -11.14 6.21 13.93
N ALA A 165 -11.54 7.30 13.31
CA ALA A 165 -12.62 8.17 13.77
C ALA A 165 -13.69 8.32 12.68
N SER A 166 -14.96 8.37 13.12
CA SER A 166 -16.07 8.77 12.26
C SER A 166 -16.38 10.23 12.59
N GLU A 167 -16.32 11.08 11.58
CA GLU A 167 -16.60 12.49 11.71
C GLU A 167 -18.01 12.81 11.19
N GLU A 168 -18.56 13.94 11.62
CA GLU A 168 -19.84 14.41 11.08
C GLU A 168 -19.74 14.59 9.56
N GLY A 169 -20.79 14.20 8.84
CA GLY A 169 -20.89 14.41 7.39
C GLY A 169 -20.35 13.28 6.52
N ASN A 170 -20.44 12.04 6.96
CA ASN A 170 -20.05 10.85 6.16
C ASN A 170 -18.55 10.69 5.92
N CYS A 171 -17.72 11.15 6.82
CA CYS A 171 -16.29 11.00 6.77
C CYS A 171 -15.80 9.96 7.79
N VAL A 172 -14.88 9.11 7.37
CA VAL A 172 -14.12 8.21 8.24
C VAL A 172 -12.65 8.51 8.03
N THR A 173 -11.96 8.87 9.09
CA THR A 173 -10.51 9.13 9.07
C THR A 173 -9.74 7.98 9.68
N LEU A 174 -8.60 7.68 9.09
CA LEU A 174 -7.58 6.78 9.63
C LEU A 174 -6.28 7.56 9.73
N SER A 175 -5.74 7.62 10.94
CA SER A 175 -4.41 8.17 11.21
C SER A 175 -3.54 7.14 11.92
N GLY A 176 -2.24 7.19 11.70
CA GLY A 176 -1.31 6.26 12.30
C GLY A 176 0.13 6.65 12.03
N VAL A 177 1.04 5.87 12.57
CA VAL A 177 2.48 6.08 12.42
C VAL A 177 3.07 4.91 11.67
N SER A 178 3.89 5.18 10.64
CA SER A 178 4.59 4.13 9.91
C SER A 178 5.50 3.33 10.83
N SER A 179 5.78 2.08 10.49
CA SER A 179 6.47 1.15 11.37
C SER A 179 7.88 1.61 11.75
N LEU A 180 8.30 1.21 12.94
CA LEU A 180 9.69 1.32 13.38
C LEU A 180 10.59 0.49 12.45
N HIS A 181 11.73 1.04 12.07
CA HIS A 181 12.78 0.30 11.36
C HIS A 181 14.17 0.64 11.94
N GLU A 182 14.90 -0.40 12.34
CA GLU A 182 16.27 -0.30 12.92
C GLU A 182 16.42 0.79 14.00
N GLY A 183 15.45 0.87 14.91
CA GLY A 183 15.45 1.86 16.00
C GLY A 183 14.96 3.26 15.60
N LEU A 184 14.69 3.49 14.34
CA LEU A 184 14.12 4.75 13.84
C LEU A 184 12.60 4.68 13.85
N LYS A 185 11.96 5.52 14.65
CA LYS A 185 10.51 5.63 14.69
C LYS A 185 9.98 6.17 13.37
N GLY A 186 8.84 5.65 12.96
CA GLY A 186 8.13 6.13 11.78
C GLY A 186 7.62 7.56 11.94
N LYS A 187 7.05 8.07 10.86
CA LYS A 187 6.44 9.40 10.75
C LYS A 187 4.93 9.26 10.62
N VAL A 188 4.20 10.21 11.18
CA VAL A 188 2.75 10.37 10.97
C VAL A 188 2.49 10.93 9.58
#